data_8f9003eb6fea0629604ec5183acfedb5
#
_entry.id   8f9003eb6fea0629604ec5183acfedb5
#
_cell.length_a   1.000
_cell.length_b   1.000
_cell.length_c   1.000
_cell.angle_alpha   90.00
_cell.angle_beta   90.00
_cell.angle_gamma   90.00
#
_symmetry.space_group_name_H-M   'P 1'
#
loop_
_entity.id
_entity.type
_entity.pdbx_description
1 polymer ?
#
loop_
_entity_poly.entity_id
_entity_poly.type
_entity_poly.pdbx_seq_one_letter_code
_entity_poly.pdbx_strand_id
1 'polypeptide(L)'
;MPEIKNYTLNFGPQHPAAHGVLRLVLEMDGEVIERADPHIGLLHRATEKLAESKPYNQTIPYMDRLDYVSMMCNEHGYVLSLEKLLGVAPPERAQYIRVMFDEITRILNHLMWIGTHALDIGAMTVFLYAFREREDLMDMYEAVSGARMHAAYYRPGGVYRDLPESMPRYEKKTKYRNEAQSESLNKARDGSLLDFIEDFTNRFPTYIDEYETLLSDNRIWKQRTVGISVVSPERALNLGFTGPMLRGSGIEWDLRKKQPYEVYDKLDFDIPVGVEGDCYDRYIIRVEEMRQSNRIIKQCINWLRQNPGPVMLEDHKLTPPSREHMKGDMESLIHHFKLFTEGFTLPKGEVYTAIEHPKGEFATYLVSDGANKPYRLKIRAPGFAHLAAMDEMTKGHMLSDVVAVIGTMDVVFGEIDR
;
A
#
# COMPACT_ATOMS: atom_id res chain seq x y z
N MET A 1 34.76 21.63 33.59
CA MET A 1 33.99 21.74 32.33
C MET A 1 32.56 21.93 32.74
N PRO A 2 31.75 22.79 32.11
CA PRO A 2 30.34 22.82 32.42
C PRO A 2 29.76 21.43 32.09
N GLU A 3 28.98 20.87 33.03
CA GLU A 3 28.20 19.66 32.78
C GLU A 3 27.30 19.94 31.57
N ILE A 4 27.43 19.13 30.52
CA ILE A 4 26.51 19.15 29.39
C ILE A 4 25.18 18.64 29.96
N LYS A 5 24.23 19.53 30.15
CA LYS A 5 22.87 19.14 30.55
C LYS A 5 22.17 18.53 29.37
N ASN A 6 21.49 17.41 29.58
CA ASN A 6 20.57 16.84 28.60
C ASN A 6 19.59 17.92 28.14
N TYR A 7 19.34 17.99 26.84
CA TYR A 7 18.40 18.96 26.28
C TYR A 7 17.32 18.23 25.46
N THR A 8 16.19 18.87 25.35
CA THR A 8 15.04 18.34 24.57
C THR A 8 14.99 19.03 23.24
N LEU A 9 14.88 18.25 22.16
CA LEU A 9 14.72 18.70 20.80
C LEU A 9 13.37 18.25 20.24
N ASN A 10 12.63 19.15 19.58
CA ASN A 10 11.47 18.77 18.80
C ASN A 10 11.89 18.55 17.34
N PHE A 11 11.84 17.30 16.88
CA PHE A 11 12.04 16.94 15.49
C PHE A 11 10.68 16.86 14.80
N GLY A 12 10.38 17.80 13.91
CA GLY A 12 9.06 17.99 13.31
C GLY A 12 8.05 18.71 14.24
N PRO A 13 6.79 18.94 13.76
CA PRO A 13 6.23 18.43 12.50
C PRO A 13 6.74 19.14 11.23
N GLN A 14 7.26 20.38 11.33
CA GLN A 14 7.85 21.06 10.18
C GLN A 14 9.29 20.60 9.94
N HIS A 15 9.43 19.39 9.42
CA HIS A 15 10.69 18.82 8.94
C HIS A 15 10.40 17.86 7.79
N PRO A 16 11.15 17.86 6.69
CA PRO A 16 10.89 16.98 5.55
C PRO A 16 10.83 15.50 5.94
N ALA A 17 11.78 15.03 6.75
CA ALA A 17 11.83 13.65 7.21
C ALA A 17 10.80 13.28 8.29
N ALA A 18 10.05 14.25 8.83
CA ALA A 18 8.92 14.04 9.75
C ALA A 18 7.57 13.98 9.02
N HIS A 19 7.58 13.88 7.70
CA HIS A 19 6.40 13.80 6.82
C HIS A 19 5.37 14.95 7.03
N GLY A 20 5.80 16.05 7.66
CA GLY A 20 4.96 17.22 7.95
C GLY A 20 3.96 17.05 9.10
N VAL A 21 3.87 15.88 9.72
CA VAL A 21 2.83 15.54 10.73
C VAL A 21 3.35 14.78 11.95
N LEU A 22 4.59 14.31 11.94
CA LEU A 22 5.20 13.70 13.13
C LEU A 22 5.84 14.79 13.99
N ARG A 23 5.46 14.86 15.25
CA ARG A 23 6.22 15.56 16.27
C ARG A 23 6.97 14.51 17.09
N LEU A 24 8.29 14.46 16.94
CA LEU A 24 9.15 13.57 17.71
C LEU A 24 9.91 14.40 18.75
N VAL A 25 9.68 14.10 20.01
CA VAL A 25 10.38 14.77 21.11
C VAL A 25 11.59 13.90 21.47
N LEU A 26 12.79 14.44 21.28
CA LEU A 26 14.05 13.78 21.54
C LEU A 26 14.68 14.33 22.81
N GLU A 27 15.10 13.44 23.72
CA GLU A 27 15.99 13.76 24.82
C GLU A 27 17.41 13.37 24.41
N MET A 28 18.32 14.33 24.46
CA MET A 28 19.66 14.23 23.87
C MET A 28 20.73 14.42 24.93
N ASP A 29 21.78 13.57 24.88
CA ASP A 29 23.07 13.82 25.52
C ASP A 29 24.11 14.15 24.43
N GLY A 30 24.37 15.42 24.25
CA GLY A 30 25.12 15.90 23.08
C GLY A 30 24.39 15.57 21.78
N GLU A 31 24.97 14.74 20.90
CA GLU A 31 24.36 14.29 19.65
C GLU A 31 23.73 12.90 19.75
N VAL A 32 23.83 12.25 20.91
CA VAL A 32 23.29 10.90 21.14
C VAL A 32 21.88 10.98 21.71
N ILE A 33 21.01 10.12 21.23
CA ILE A 33 19.61 10.03 21.64
C ILE A 33 19.52 9.13 22.88
N GLU A 34 18.97 9.66 23.96
CA GLU A 34 18.63 8.88 25.15
C GLU A 34 17.19 8.37 25.13
N ARG A 35 16.29 9.20 24.58
CA ARG A 35 14.87 8.89 24.47
C ARG A 35 14.22 9.57 23.27
N ALA A 36 13.32 8.86 22.61
CA ALA A 36 12.51 9.38 21.53
C ALA A 36 11.02 9.13 21.82
N ASP A 37 10.22 10.17 21.91
CA ASP A 37 8.78 10.13 22.20
C ASP A 37 7.97 10.61 20.99
N PRO A 38 7.35 9.71 20.19
CA PRO A 38 6.58 10.06 19.03
C PRO A 38 5.18 10.54 19.41
N HIS A 39 4.86 11.77 19.05
CA HIS A 39 3.53 12.36 19.19
C HIS A 39 2.80 12.32 17.85
N ILE A 40 1.71 11.56 17.79
CA ILE A 40 0.86 11.37 16.62
C ILE A 40 -0.49 12.08 16.80
N GLY A 41 -1.33 12.09 15.76
CA GLY A 41 -2.68 12.64 15.80
C GLY A 41 -2.87 13.91 14.97
N LEU A 42 -1.81 14.50 14.41
CA LEU A 42 -1.93 15.71 13.58
C LEU A 42 -2.66 15.46 12.25
N LEU A 43 -2.76 14.19 11.83
CA LEU A 43 -3.53 13.77 10.66
C LEU A 43 -4.74 12.91 11.05
N HIS A 44 -5.20 12.96 12.30
CA HIS A 44 -6.37 12.21 12.74
C HIS A 44 -7.65 12.79 12.12
N ARG A 45 -8.36 11.96 11.36
CA ARG A 45 -9.56 12.33 10.61
C ARG A 45 -10.79 11.56 11.05
N ALA A 46 -10.70 10.81 12.14
CA ALA A 46 -11.77 9.97 12.68
C ALA A 46 -12.31 8.95 11.66
N THR A 47 -11.46 8.37 10.80
CA THR A 47 -11.86 7.47 9.71
C THR A 47 -12.69 6.29 10.20
N GLU A 48 -12.30 5.66 11.31
CA GLU A 48 -13.06 4.56 11.91
C GLU A 48 -14.47 5.01 12.29
N LYS A 49 -14.62 6.19 12.89
CA LYS A 49 -15.90 6.72 13.33
C LYS A 49 -16.78 7.22 12.17
N LEU A 50 -16.15 7.81 11.16
CA LEU A 50 -16.85 8.20 9.92
C LEU A 50 -17.40 6.98 9.19
N ALA A 51 -16.63 5.89 9.12
CA ALA A 51 -17.08 4.63 8.54
C ALA A 51 -18.35 4.08 9.23
N GLU A 52 -18.44 4.17 10.56
CA GLU A 52 -19.62 3.74 11.33
C GLU A 52 -20.88 4.56 11.02
N SER A 53 -20.74 5.73 10.42
CA SER A 53 -21.86 6.61 10.04
C SER A 53 -22.35 6.42 8.60
N LYS A 54 -21.62 5.67 7.77
CA LYS A 54 -21.85 5.54 6.33
C LYS A 54 -22.21 4.10 5.94
N PRO A 55 -23.00 3.90 4.87
CA PRO A 55 -23.18 2.59 4.27
C PRO A 55 -21.85 1.95 3.87
N TYR A 56 -21.78 0.61 3.89
CA TYR A 56 -20.57 -0.15 3.64
C TYR A 56 -19.87 0.22 2.32
N ASN A 57 -20.62 0.40 1.25
CA ASN A 57 -20.10 0.78 -0.06
C ASN A 57 -19.51 2.20 -0.11
N GLN A 58 -20.01 3.11 0.72
CA GLN A 58 -19.50 4.48 0.82
C GLN A 58 -18.26 4.62 1.72
N THR A 59 -17.91 3.55 2.43
CA THR A 59 -16.72 3.51 3.29
C THR A 59 -15.44 3.19 2.51
N ILE A 60 -15.54 2.50 1.36
CA ILE A 60 -14.40 2.11 0.55
C ILE A 60 -13.45 3.29 0.22
N PRO A 61 -13.95 4.48 -0.22
CA PRO A 61 -13.07 5.62 -0.48
C PRO A 61 -12.30 6.14 0.74
N TYR A 62 -12.75 5.87 1.95
CA TYR A 62 -12.00 6.21 3.16
C TYR A 62 -10.78 5.32 3.34
N MET A 63 -10.87 4.05 2.91
CA MET A 63 -9.75 3.11 2.99
C MET A 63 -8.58 3.56 2.13
N ASP A 64 -8.83 4.04 0.90
CA ASP A 64 -7.80 4.58 0.01
C ASP A 64 -6.95 5.69 0.65
N ARG A 65 -7.52 6.43 1.58
CA ARG A 65 -6.90 7.59 2.21
C ARG A 65 -6.21 7.27 3.54
N LEU A 66 -6.17 6.02 3.94
CA LEU A 66 -5.41 5.56 5.09
C LEU A 66 -3.92 5.58 4.76
N ASP A 67 -3.42 4.53 4.13
CA ASP A 67 -2.13 4.59 3.48
C ASP A 67 -2.33 5.07 2.03
N TYR A 68 -2.17 6.37 1.82
CA TYR A 68 -2.36 6.99 0.49
C TYR A 68 -1.22 6.68 -0.49
N VAL A 69 -0.30 5.79 -0.15
CA VAL A 69 0.72 5.24 -1.04
C VAL A 69 0.34 3.84 -1.53
N SER A 70 -0.49 3.11 -0.76
CA SER A 70 -0.87 1.71 -1.03
C SER A 70 -2.39 1.52 -1.11
N MET A 71 -3.06 2.34 -1.92
CA MET A 71 -4.51 2.52 -1.90
C MET A 71 -5.29 1.23 -2.12
N MET A 72 -5.02 0.47 -3.19
CA MET A 72 -5.81 -0.73 -3.51
C MET A 72 -5.63 -1.85 -2.48
N CYS A 73 -4.45 -1.97 -1.85
CA CYS A 73 -4.28 -2.89 -0.74
C CYS A 73 -5.19 -2.55 0.45
N ASN A 74 -5.36 -1.27 0.78
CA ASN A 74 -6.27 -0.85 1.85
C ASN A 74 -7.73 -1.23 1.52
N GLU A 75 -8.16 -0.98 0.27
CA GLU A 75 -9.48 -1.40 -0.22
C GLU A 75 -9.67 -2.90 -0.04
N HIS A 76 -8.65 -3.68 -0.42
CA HIS A 76 -8.68 -5.13 -0.37
C HIS A 76 -8.94 -5.66 1.04
N GLY A 77 -8.19 -5.18 2.04
CA GLY A 77 -8.38 -5.60 3.43
C GLY A 77 -9.79 -5.33 3.95
N TYR A 78 -10.41 -4.23 3.54
CA TYR A 78 -11.78 -3.92 3.91
C TYR A 78 -12.81 -4.76 3.14
N VAL A 79 -12.66 -4.88 1.83
CA VAL A 79 -13.60 -5.64 0.98
C VAL A 79 -13.62 -7.11 1.36
N LEU A 80 -12.47 -7.73 1.65
CA LEU A 80 -12.40 -9.11 2.16
C LEU A 80 -13.19 -9.29 3.46
N SER A 81 -13.22 -8.29 4.36
CA SER A 81 -14.00 -8.39 5.59
C SER A 81 -15.50 -8.37 5.32
N LEU A 82 -15.94 -7.61 4.32
CA LEU A 82 -17.33 -7.58 3.89
C LEU A 82 -17.73 -8.92 3.26
N GLU A 83 -16.93 -9.44 2.35
CA GLU A 83 -17.17 -10.70 1.66
C GLU A 83 -17.22 -11.89 2.62
N LYS A 84 -16.31 -11.91 3.60
CA LYS A 84 -16.28 -12.94 4.63
C LYS A 84 -17.54 -12.95 5.50
N LEU A 85 -18.08 -11.78 5.86
CA LEU A 85 -19.35 -11.67 6.59
C LEU A 85 -20.56 -12.03 5.71
N LEU A 86 -20.53 -11.69 4.42
CA LEU A 86 -21.56 -12.06 3.46
C LEU A 86 -21.54 -13.55 3.10
N GLY A 87 -20.41 -14.22 3.32
CA GLY A 87 -20.21 -15.60 2.89
C GLY A 87 -20.12 -15.76 1.37
N VAL A 88 -19.62 -14.73 0.67
CA VAL A 88 -19.47 -14.71 -0.79
C VAL A 88 -18.00 -14.70 -1.17
N ALA A 89 -17.68 -15.27 -2.35
CA ALA A 89 -16.36 -15.20 -2.96
C ALA A 89 -16.48 -14.56 -4.34
N PRO A 90 -15.57 -13.63 -4.71
CA PRO A 90 -15.57 -13.04 -6.05
C PRO A 90 -15.22 -14.07 -7.12
N PRO A 91 -15.60 -13.83 -8.39
CA PRO A 91 -15.17 -14.68 -9.51
C PRO A 91 -13.65 -14.78 -9.60
N GLU A 92 -13.12 -15.92 -10.04
CA GLU A 92 -11.68 -16.18 -10.08
C GLU A 92 -10.92 -15.12 -10.90
N ARG A 93 -11.51 -14.65 -12.01
CA ARG A 93 -10.92 -13.57 -12.80
C ARG A 93 -10.74 -12.28 -11.97
N ALA A 94 -11.72 -11.93 -11.14
CA ALA A 94 -11.62 -10.78 -10.25
C ALA A 94 -10.53 -10.96 -9.19
N GLN A 95 -10.35 -12.19 -8.67
CA GLN A 95 -9.29 -12.51 -7.72
C GLN A 95 -7.90 -12.30 -8.34
N TYR A 96 -7.66 -12.77 -9.57
CA TYR A 96 -6.40 -12.52 -10.28
C TYR A 96 -6.16 -11.04 -10.58
N ILE A 97 -7.21 -10.28 -10.90
CA ILE A 97 -7.11 -8.83 -11.10
C ILE A 97 -6.71 -8.14 -9.79
N ARG A 98 -7.34 -8.48 -8.67
CA ARG A 98 -7.01 -7.94 -7.35
C ARG A 98 -5.57 -8.23 -6.97
N VAL A 99 -5.13 -9.48 -7.08
CA VAL A 99 -3.75 -9.87 -6.77
C VAL A 99 -2.75 -9.13 -7.66
N MET A 100 -3.04 -9.01 -8.95
CA MET A 100 -2.18 -8.26 -9.87
C MET A 100 -2.05 -6.79 -9.44
N PHE A 101 -3.14 -6.14 -9.07
CA PHE A 101 -3.12 -4.75 -8.61
C PHE A 101 -2.59 -4.57 -7.18
N ASP A 102 -2.70 -5.56 -6.32
CA ASP A 102 -2.03 -5.55 -5.01
C ASP A 102 -0.50 -5.53 -5.18
N GLU A 103 0.02 -6.33 -6.12
CA GLU A 103 1.46 -6.37 -6.37
C GLU A 103 1.94 -5.14 -7.16
N ILE A 104 1.14 -4.57 -8.05
CA ILE A 104 1.38 -3.24 -8.64
C ILE A 104 1.44 -2.17 -7.55
N THR A 105 0.53 -2.23 -6.59
CA THR A 105 0.51 -1.33 -5.43
C THR A 105 1.74 -1.52 -4.55
N ARG A 106 2.21 -2.75 -4.35
CA ARG A 106 3.43 -3.03 -3.59
C ARG A 106 4.66 -2.40 -4.26
N ILE A 107 4.80 -2.55 -5.57
CA ILE A 107 5.87 -1.89 -6.33
C ILE A 107 5.74 -0.36 -6.20
N LEU A 108 4.54 0.17 -6.36
CA LEU A 108 4.24 1.60 -6.25
C LEU A 108 4.63 2.18 -4.88
N ASN A 109 4.36 1.41 -3.81
CA ASN A 109 4.78 1.75 -2.45
C ASN A 109 6.29 1.72 -2.27
N HIS A 110 6.95 0.64 -2.68
CA HIS A 110 8.38 0.48 -2.48
C HIS A 110 9.20 1.48 -3.30
N LEU A 111 8.73 1.89 -4.48
CA LEU A 111 9.32 2.97 -5.25
C LEU A 111 9.21 4.33 -4.54
N MET A 112 8.05 4.63 -3.93
CA MET A 112 7.91 5.84 -3.11
C MET A 112 8.84 5.79 -1.91
N TRP A 113 8.87 4.66 -1.22
CA TRP A 113 9.69 4.47 -0.04
C TRP A 113 11.19 4.62 -0.37
N ILE A 114 11.71 3.92 -1.39
CA ILE A 114 13.13 4.01 -1.74
C ILE A 114 13.53 5.42 -2.18
N GLY A 115 12.66 6.10 -2.94
CA GLY A 115 12.86 7.46 -3.38
C GLY A 115 12.97 8.44 -2.21
N THR A 116 12.04 8.42 -1.28
CA THR A 116 12.01 9.33 -0.11
C THR A 116 13.10 8.98 0.90
N HIS A 117 13.32 7.71 1.20
CA HIS A 117 14.36 7.28 2.13
C HIS A 117 15.77 7.65 1.61
N ALA A 118 16.03 7.42 0.31
CA ALA A 118 17.28 7.81 -0.31
C ALA A 118 17.46 9.34 -0.34
N LEU A 119 16.39 10.10 -0.61
CA LEU A 119 16.40 11.56 -0.54
C LEU A 119 16.76 12.05 0.87
N ASP A 120 16.18 11.47 1.90
CA ASP A 120 16.44 11.83 3.29
C ASP A 120 17.90 11.59 3.71
N ILE A 121 18.54 10.57 3.14
CA ILE A 121 19.99 10.29 3.35
C ILE A 121 20.89 11.13 2.42
N GLY A 122 20.30 11.81 1.41
CA GLY A 122 21.00 12.74 0.53
C GLY A 122 21.11 12.28 -0.94
N ALA A 123 20.54 11.14 -1.33
CA ALA A 123 20.56 10.62 -2.69
C ALA A 123 19.32 11.09 -3.50
N MET A 124 19.25 12.38 -3.80
CA MET A 124 18.09 13.02 -4.47
C MET A 124 17.80 12.42 -5.86
N THR A 125 18.79 11.95 -6.59
CA THR A 125 18.61 11.40 -7.94
C THR A 125 17.71 10.17 -7.95
N VAL A 126 17.81 9.32 -6.93
CA VAL A 126 16.97 8.11 -6.79
C VAL A 126 15.49 8.46 -6.69
N PHE A 127 15.17 9.55 -5.99
CA PHE A 127 13.80 10.06 -5.91
C PHE A 127 13.21 10.39 -7.28
N LEU A 128 13.97 11.08 -8.13
CA LEU A 128 13.53 11.44 -9.48
C LEU A 128 13.34 10.20 -10.37
N TYR A 129 14.22 9.22 -10.26
CA TYR A 129 14.12 7.97 -11.01
C TYR A 129 12.90 7.15 -10.55
N ALA A 130 12.70 7.00 -9.25
CA ALA A 130 11.56 6.26 -8.72
C ALA A 130 10.20 6.86 -9.20
N PHE A 131 10.11 8.16 -9.35
CA PHE A 131 8.90 8.80 -9.86
C PHE A 131 8.66 8.57 -11.36
N ARG A 132 9.70 8.26 -12.13
CA ARG A 132 9.56 7.87 -13.54
C ARG A 132 8.74 6.58 -13.68
N GLU A 133 9.07 5.54 -12.91
CA GLU A 133 8.33 4.27 -12.94
C GLU A 133 6.97 4.38 -12.25
N ARG A 134 6.87 5.22 -11.21
CA ARG A 134 5.58 5.47 -10.55
C ARG A 134 4.53 6.07 -11.48
N GLU A 135 4.92 6.90 -12.44
CA GLU A 135 4.00 7.45 -13.43
C GLU A 135 3.34 6.36 -14.27
N ASP A 136 4.11 5.37 -14.74
CA ASP A 136 3.55 4.22 -15.48
C ASP A 136 2.53 3.44 -14.63
N LEU A 137 2.83 3.22 -13.35
CA LEU A 137 1.95 2.49 -12.42
C LEU A 137 0.66 3.28 -12.10
N MET A 138 0.74 4.61 -11.97
CA MET A 138 -0.43 5.46 -11.80
C MET A 138 -1.30 5.50 -13.06
N ASP A 139 -0.71 5.39 -14.24
CA ASP A 139 -1.45 5.25 -15.50
C ASP A 139 -2.23 3.94 -15.57
N MET A 140 -1.70 2.84 -15.00
CA MET A 140 -2.43 1.58 -14.84
C MET A 140 -3.65 1.75 -13.92
N TYR A 141 -3.51 2.48 -12.81
CA TYR A 141 -4.61 2.81 -11.91
C TYR A 141 -5.69 3.63 -12.61
N GLU A 142 -5.29 4.67 -13.33
CA GLU A 142 -6.20 5.52 -14.10
C GLU A 142 -6.96 4.72 -15.16
N ALA A 143 -6.32 3.76 -15.82
CA ALA A 143 -6.93 2.92 -16.83
C ALA A 143 -8.13 2.12 -16.31
N VAL A 144 -8.05 1.58 -15.08
CA VAL A 144 -9.12 0.76 -14.50
C VAL A 144 -10.14 1.55 -13.69
N SER A 145 -9.73 2.64 -13.05
CA SER A 145 -10.58 3.37 -12.11
C SER A 145 -10.97 4.78 -12.56
N GLY A 146 -10.21 5.37 -13.46
CA GLY A 146 -10.32 6.79 -13.82
C GLY A 146 -9.58 7.73 -12.86
N ALA A 147 -8.95 7.19 -11.82
CA ALA A 147 -8.19 7.95 -10.83
C ALA A 147 -6.74 7.44 -10.74
N ARG A 148 -5.79 8.36 -10.69
CA ARG A 148 -4.35 8.04 -10.63
C ARG A 148 -3.91 7.48 -9.28
N MET A 149 -4.66 7.74 -8.21
CA MET A 149 -4.33 7.33 -6.84
C MET A 149 -5.52 6.65 -6.16
N HIS A 150 -6.48 7.41 -5.67
CA HIS A 150 -7.61 6.90 -4.88
C HIS A 150 -8.66 6.28 -5.81
N ALA A 151 -8.51 4.98 -6.05
CA ALA A 151 -9.20 4.27 -7.13
C ALA A 151 -10.63 3.85 -6.77
N ALA A 152 -10.88 3.44 -5.52
CA ALA A 152 -12.10 2.77 -5.07
C ALA A 152 -12.56 1.69 -6.08
N TYR A 153 -11.60 0.88 -6.53
CA TYR A 153 -11.77 -0.07 -7.63
C TYR A 153 -12.31 -1.42 -7.16
N TYR A 154 -11.85 -1.88 -5.98
CA TYR A 154 -12.35 -3.14 -5.40
C TYR A 154 -13.74 -2.94 -4.82
N ARG A 155 -14.62 -3.90 -5.08
CA ARG A 155 -15.99 -3.88 -4.61
C ARG A 155 -16.35 -5.23 -4.01
N PRO A 156 -17.25 -5.29 -3.02
CA PRO A 156 -17.76 -6.56 -2.54
C PRO A 156 -18.32 -7.39 -3.69
N GLY A 157 -17.80 -8.60 -3.86
CA GLY A 157 -18.16 -9.48 -4.95
C GLY A 157 -17.34 -9.34 -6.23
N GLY A 158 -16.26 -8.52 -6.24
CA GLY A 158 -15.37 -8.42 -7.40
C GLY A 158 -14.66 -7.08 -7.53
N VAL A 159 -14.55 -6.57 -8.76
CA VAL A 159 -13.96 -5.28 -9.12
C VAL A 159 -14.96 -4.45 -9.92
N TYR A 160 -14.82 -3.13 -9.85
CA TYR A 160 -15.78 -2.18 -10.45
C TYR A 160 -16.04 -2.41 -11.94
N ARG A 161 -15.00 -2.79 -12.72
CA ARG A 161 -15.09 -3.12 -14.15
C ARG A 161 -13.89 -3.97 -14.56
N ASP A 162 -14.01 -4.68 -15.69
CA ASP A 162 -12.92 -5.46 -16.28
C ASP A 162 -11.80 -4.57 -16.81
N LEU A 163 -10.68 -5.18 -17.10
CA LEU A 163 -9.50 -4.53 -17.66
C LEU A 163 -9.82 -3.96 -19.04
N PRO A 164 -9.44 -2.70 -19.32
CA PRO A 164 -9.72 -2.09 -20.61
C PRO A 164 -8.90 -2.73 -21.74
N GLU A 165 -9.56 -2.92 -22.90
CA GLU A 165 -8.91 -3.41 -24.12
C GLU A 165 -8.01 -2.37 -24.78
N SER A 166 -8.08 -1.13 -24.34
CA SER A 166 -7.21 -0.04 -24.81
C SER A 166 -6.89 0.92 -23.69
N MET A 167 -5.63 1.36 -23.62
CA MET A 167 -5.19 2.36 -22.66
C MET A 167 -5.82 3.72 -22.94
N PRO A 168 -6.16 4.49 -21.87
CA PRO A 168 -6.58 5.88 -22.02
C PRO A 168 -5.50 6.71 -22.72
N ARG A 169 -5.90 7.52 -23.69
CA ARG A 169 -4.96 8.35 -24.45
C ARG A 169 -4.91 9.77 -23.89
N TYR A 170 -3.74 10.36 -23.93
CA TYR A 170 -3.56 11.77 -23.64
C TYR A 170 -4.17 12.64 -24.73
N GLU A 171 -4.73 13.79 -24.34
CA GLU A 171 -5.18 14.81 -25.27
C GLU A 171 -4.05 15.25 -26.21
N LYS A 172 -4.36 15.53 -27.46
CA LYS A 172 -3.38 15.94 -28.48
C LYS A 172 -2.53 17.14 -28.05
N LYS A 173 -3.15 18.11 -27.37
CA LYS A 173 -2.47 19.31 -26.88
C LYS A 173 -3.08 19.78 -25.57
N THR A 174 -2.23 20.11 -24.59
CA THR A 174 -2.62 20.72 -23.33
C THR A 174 -1.82 21.99 -23.08
N LYS A 175 -2.13 22.74 -22.02
CA LYS A 175 -1.34 23.90 -21.57
C LYS A 175 0.14 23.54 -21.30
N TYR A 176 0.41 22.30 -20.91
CA TYR A 176 1.72 21.86 -20.47
C TYR A 176 2.41 20.86 -21.42
N ARG A 177 1.73 20.50 -22.54
CA ARG A 177 2.23 19.46 -23.44
C ARG A 177 1.88 19.81 -24.89
N ASN A 178 2.85 19.75 -25.77
CA ASN A 178 2.64 19.95 -27.21
C ASN A 178 2.15 18.64 -27.88
N GLU A 179 1.73 18.73 -29.16
CA GLU A 179 1.18 17.61 -29.90
C GLU A 179 2.19 16.46 -30.08
N ALA A 180 3.45 16.78 -30.41
CA ALA A 180 4.50 15.77 -30.60
C ALA A 180 4.81 15.00 -29.31
N GLN A 181 4.81 15.68 -28.16
CA GLN A 181 4.97 15.03 -26.86
C GLN A 181 3.80 14.11 -26.51
N SER A 182 2.57 14.55 -26.80
CA SER A 182 1.37 13.73 -26.61
C SER A 182 1.33 12.52 -27.53
N GLU A 183 1.76 12.65 -28.78
CA GLU A 183 1.87 11.53 -29.74
C GLU A 183 2.92 10.50 -29.26
N SER A 184 4.07 10.95 -28.82
CA SER A 184 5.13 10.06 -28.31
C SER A 184 4.63 9.23 -27.12
N LEU A 185 3.95 9.88 -26.15
CA LEU A 185 3.38 9.21 -24.98
C LEU A 185 2.24 8.26 -25.36
N ASN A 186 1.39 8.66 -26.31
CA ASN A 186 0.30 7.81 -26.77
C ASN A 186 0.79 6.59 -27.54
N LYS A 187 1.93 6.68 -28.22
CA LYS A 187 2.55 5.54 -28.88
C LYS A 187 3.02 4.47 -27.88
N ALA A 188 3.49 4.87 -26.71
CA ALA A 188 3.84 3.95 -25.63
C ALA A 188 2.61 3.29 -24.98
N ARG A 189 1.40 3.80 -25.26
CA ARG A 189 0.11 3.30 -24.74
C ARG A 189 -0.71 2.56 -25.80
N ASP A 190 -0.10 2.14 -26.91
CA ASP A 190 -0.79 1.32 -27.92
C ASP A 190 -1.00 -0.10 -27.37
N GLY A 191 -2.22 -0.62 -27.54
CA GLY A 191 -2.60 -1.95 -27.05
C GLY A 191 -3.53 -1.92 -25.85
N SER A 192 -3.74 -3.09 -25.26
CA SER A 192 -4.55 -3.29 -24.06
C SER A 192 -3.78 -2.88 -22.79
N LEU A 193 -4.51 -2.77 -21.68
CA LEU A 193 -3.87 -2.56 -20.38
C LEU A 193 -2.91 -3.72 -20.02
N LEU A 194 -3.27 -4.95 -20.36
CA LEU A 194 -2.39 -6.11 -20.11
C LEU A 194 -1.08 -6.01 -20.90
N ASP A 195 -1.12 -5.49 -22.14
CA ASP A 195 0.11 -5.27 -22.93
C ASP A 195 0.98 -4.17 -22.32
N PHE A 196 0.37 -3.11 -21.80
CA PHE A 196 1.08 -2.04 -21.10
C PHE A 196 1.74 -2.53 -19.82
N ILE A 197 1.03 -3.33 -19.00
CA ILE A 197 1.58 -3.92 -17.78
C ILE A 197 2.72 -4.90 -18.12
N GLU A 198 2.56 -5.72 -19.17
CA GLU A 198 3.60 -6.67 -19.61
C GLU A 198 4.88 -5.94 -20.05
N ASP A 199 4.75 -4.87 -20.84
CA ASP A 199 5.88 -4.03 -21.24
C ASP A 199 6.59 -3.46 -20.02
N PHE A 200 5.84 -2.91 -19.05
CA PHE A 200 6.40 -2.44 -17.78
C PHE A 200 7.17 -3.57 -17.07
N THR A 201 6.55 -4.73 -16.89
CA THR A 201 7.18 -5.84 -16.16
C THR A 201 8.45 -6.37 -16.83
N ASN A 202 8.58 -6.21 -18.15
CA ASN A 202 9.78 -6.60 -18.89
C ASN A 202 10.92 -5.59 -18.71
N ARG A 203 10.61 -4.30 -18.58
CA ARG A 203 11.60 -3.24 -18.35
C ARG A 203 12.01 -3.10 -16.89
N PHE A 204 11.09 -3.39 -15.97
CA PHE A 204 11.24 -3.08 -14.54
C PHE A 204 12.46 -3.72 -13.85
N PRO A 205 12.89 -4.96 -14.16
CA PRO A 205 14.13 -5.52 -13.60
C PRO A 205 15.37 -4.67 -13.83
N THR A 206 15.49 -4.05 -15.01
CA THR A 206 16.61 -3.16 -15.33
C THR A 206 16.60 -1.90 -14.45
N TYR A 207 15.41 -1.39 -14.12
CA TYR A 207 15.28 -0.23 -13.23
C TYR A 207 15.63 -0.58 -11.78
N ILE A 208 15.28 -1.80 -11.32
CA ILE A 208 15.70 -2.27 -10.00
C ILE A 208 17.24 -2.37 -9.95
N ASP A 209 17.88 -2.92 -10.97
CA ASP A 209 19.36 -2.99 -11.07
C ASP A 209 19.99 -1.60 -11.05
N GLU A 210 19.34 -0.60 -11.66
CA GLU A 210 19.76 0.80 -11.62
C GLU A 210 19.75 1.37 -10.18
N TYR A 211 18.68 1.11 -9.41
CA TYR A 211 18.61 1.51 -7.99
C TYR A 211 19.68 0.82 -7.15
N GLU A 212 19.90 -0.46 -7.33
CA GLU A 212 20.93 -1.21 -6.62
C GLU A 212 22.34 -0.69 -6.95
N THR A 213 22.61 -0.38 -8.21
CA THR A 213 23.89 0.22 -8.64
C THR A 213 24.13 1.57 -7.95
N LEU A 214 23.09 2.36 -7.75
CA LEU A 214 23.20 3.67 -7.11
C LEU A 214 23.35 3.59 -5.58
N LEU A 215 22.74 2.60 -4.95
CA LEU A 215 22.60 2.54 -3.50
C LEU A 215 23.34 1.36 -2.85
N SER A 216 23.19 0.12 -3.32
CA SER A 216 23.60 -1.08 -2.57
C SER A 216 25.09 -1.09 -2.22
N ASP A 217 25.94 -0.66 -3.13
CA ASP A 217 27.40 -0.57 -2.90
C ASP A 217 27.89 0.83 -2.56
N ASN A 218 27.00 1.80 -2.46
CA ASN A 218 27.35 3.16 -2.11
C ASN A 218 27.83 3.24 -0.65
N ARG A 219 29.05 3.77 -0.45
CA ARG A 219 29.67 3.88 0.88
C ARG A 219 28.81 4.70 1.85
N ILE A 220 28.21 5.79 1.40
CA ILE A 220 27.40 6.66 2.24
C ILE A 220 26.14 5.90 2.67
N TRP A 221 25.47 5.23 1.73
CA TRP A 221 24.29 4.43 2.01
C TRP A 221 24.57 3.34 3.04
N LYS A 222 25.64 2.56 2.84
CA LYS A 222 26.06 1.51 3.79
C LYS A 222 26.36 2.08 5.18
N GLN A 223 27.10 3.19 5.26
CA GLN A 223 27.43 3.80 6.54
C GLN A 223 26.20 4.37 7.29
N ARG A 224 25.12 4.69 6.56
CA ARG A 224 23.89 5.24 7.12
C ARG A 224 22.81 4.20 7.38
N THR A 225 23.02 2.93 7.01
CA THR A 225 22.00 1.87 7.12
C THR A 225 22.51 0.60 7.78
N VAL A 226 23.77 0.21 7.56
CA VAL A 226 24.34 -1.00 8.16
C VAL A 226 24.58 -0.80 9.66
N GLY A 227 24.07 -1.71 10.46
CA GLY A 227 24.16 -1.67 11.92
C GLY A 227 23.33 -0.59 12.60
N ILE A 228 22.51 0.15 11.84
CA ILE A 228 21.60 1.16 12.39
C ILE A 228 20.24 0.53 12.70
N SER A 229 19.75 0.75 13.92
CA SER A 229 18.42 0.28 14.34
C SER A 229 18.24 -1.23 14.22
N VAL A 230 19.21 -1.98 14.76
CA VAL A 230 19.17 -3.45 14.81
C VAL A 230 18.09 -3.91 15.78
N VAL A 231 17.19 -4.79 15.32
CA VAL A 231 16.12 -5.39 16.15
C VAL A 231 16.21 -6.91 16.06
N SER A 232 16.39 -7.57 17.19
CA SER A 232 16.44 -9.04 17.25
C SER A 232 15.09 -9.67 16.91
N PRO A 233 15.07 -10.94 16.44
CA PRO A 233 13.82 -11.65 16.10
C PRO A 233 12.80 -11.67 17.24
N GLU A 234 13.26 -12.01 18.45
CA GLU A 234 12.41 -12.05 19.65
C GLU A 234 11.81 -10.67 19.95
N ARG A 235 12.64 -9.63 19.84
CA ARG A 235 12.21 -8.27 20.12
C ARG A 235 11.24 -7.75 19.06
N ALA A 236 11.46 -8.09 17.80
CA ALA A 236 10.56 -7.74 16.70
C ALA A 236 9.14 -8.30 16.91
N LEU A 237 9.03 -9.54 17.37
CA LEU A 237 7.74 -10.14 17.74
C LEU A 237 7.07 -9.40 18.90
N ASN A 238 7.83 -9.09 19.95
CA ASN A 238 7.32 -8.40 21.14
C ASN A 238 6.85 -6.96 20.82
N LEU A 239 7.46 -6.29 19.85
CA LEU A 239 7.08 -4.97 19.37
C LEU A 239 5.89 -5.01 18.38
N GLY A 240 5.45 -6.20 17.99
CA GLY A 240 4.36 -6.37 17.03
C GLY A 240 4.73 -6.00 15.60
N PHE A 241 5.99 -6.17 15.23
CA PHE A 241 6.46 -5.96 13.85
C PHE A 241 5.82 -6.95 12.89
N THR A 242 5.59 -6.51 11.67
CA THR A 242 5.05 -7.32 10.58
C THR A 242 5.66 -6.89 9.25
N GLY A 243 5.48 -7.71 8.21
CA GLY A 243 5.99 -7.39 6.88
C GLY A 243 7.50 -7.26 6.81
N PRO A 244 8.03 -6.33 6.01
CA PRO A 244 9.47 -6.11 5.84
C PRO A 244 10.21 -5.83 7.14
N MET A 245 9.56 -5.18 8.12
CA MET A 245 10.15 -4.93 9.44
C MET A 245 10.43 -6.22 10.21
N LEU A 246 9.51 -7.19 10.16
CA LEU A 246 9.66 -8.49 10.80
C LEU A 246 10.62 -9.40 10.03
N ARG A 247 10.47 -9.44 8.70
CA ARG A 247 11.34 -10.24 7.83
C ARG A 247 12.80 -9.76 7.87
N GLY A 248 13.03 -8.45 8.05
CA GLY A 248 14.36 -7.88 8.29
C GLY A 248 15.05 -8.48 9.49
N SER A 249 14.31 -8.81 10.53
CA SER A 249 14.83 -9.46 11.74
C SER A 249 14.95 -11.01 11.64
N GLY A 250 14.85 -11.59 10.44
CA GLY A 250 15.11 -13.01 10.22
C GLY A 250 13.90 -13.94 10.37
N ILE A 251 12.68 -13.40 10.46
CA ILE A 251 11.46 -14.21 10.62
C ILE A 251 10.73 -14.29 9.29
N GLU A 252 10.62 -15.52 8.75
CA GLU A 252 9.89 -15.82 7.53
C GLU A 252 8.36 -15.84 7.79
N TRP A 253 7.77 -14.64 7.87
CA TRP A 253 6.33 -14.48 8.03
C TRP A 253 5.77 -13.60 6.91
N ASP A 254 4.85 -14.16 6.13
CA ASP A 254 4.14 -13.48 5.05
C ASP A 254 2.75 -14.09 4.91
N LEU A 255 1.71 -13.29 5.03
CA LEU A 255 0.32 -13.74 4.99
C LEU A 255 -0.06 -14.35 3.64
N ARG A 256 0.58 -13.93 2.54
CA ARG A 256 0.36 -14.50 1.21
C ARG A 256 0.72 -16.00 1.13
N LYS A 257 1.61 -16.47 2.00
CA LYS A 257 2.03 -17.90 2.11
C LYS A 257 1.48 -18.60 3.34
N LYS A 258 1.43 -17.93 4.50
CA LYS A 258 1.02 -18.56 5.78
C LYS A 258 -0.50 -18.61 5.96
N GLN A 259 -1.23 -17.64 5.40
CA GLN A 259 -2.69 -17.55 5.39
C GLN A 259 -3.17 -17.03 4.03
N PRO A 260 -3.01 -17.81 2.95
CA PRO A 260 -3.30 -17.37 1.59
C PRO A 260 -4.74 -16.87 1.46
N TYR A 261 -4.88 -15.77 0.75
CA TYR A 261 -6.16 -15.19 0.36
C TYR A 261 -6.18 -15.01 -1.16
N GLU A 262 -7.39 -14.92 -1.74
CA GLU A 262 -7.59 -14.88 -3.18
C GLU A 262 -6.87 -16.08 -3.87
N VAL A 263 -5.97 -15.79 -4.82
CA VAL A 263 -5.25 -16.82 -5.59
C VAL A 263 -3.76 -16.89 -5.27
N TYR A 264 -3.29 -16.32 -4.15
CA TYR A 264 -1.87 -16.36 -3.80
C TYR A 264 -1.31 -17.79 -3.60
N ASP A 265 -2.16 -18.75 -3.24
CA ASP A 265 -1.81 -20.18 -3.13
C ASP A 265 -1.45 -20.83 -4.47
N LYS A 266 -1.90 -20.24 -5.59
CA LYS A 266 -1.66 -20.72 -6.95
C LYS A 266 -0.43 -20.06 -7.62
N LEU A 267 0.21 -19.12 -6.94
CA LEU A 267 1.30 -18.31 -7.50
C LEU A 267 2.64 -18.69 -6.90
N ASP A 268 3.64 -18.68 -7.76
CA ASP A 268 5.02 -19.02 -7.42
C ASP A 268 5.83 -17.74 -7.18
N PHE A 269 6.29 -17.56 -5.95
CA PHE A 269 7.17 -16.47 -5.51
C PHE A 269 7.89 -16.85 -4.23
N ASP A 270 9.00 -16.18 -3.96
CA ASP A 270 9.81 -16.38 -2.77
C ASP A 270 9.60 -15.25 -1.75
N ILE A 271 9.84 -15.56 -0.48
CA ILE A 271 9.75 -14.57 0.61
C ILE A 271 11.19 -14.17 0.99
N PRO A 272 11.60 -12.92 0.75
CA PRO A 272 12.90 -12.46 1.18
C PRO A 272 12.95 -12.28 2.70
N VAL A 273 14.07 -12.72 3.31
CA VAL A 273 14.31 -12.67 4.75
C VAL A 273 15.71 -12.14 5.00
N GLY A 274 15.85 -11.19 5.92
CA GLY A 274 17.11 -10.62 6.37
C GLY A 274 17.79 -11.48 7.43
N VAL A 275 18.94 -11.01 7.91
CA VAL A 275 19.77 -11.70 8.90
C VAL A 275 20.07 -10.82 10.11
N GLU A 276 20.50 -9.58 9.87
CA GLU A 276 21.01 -8.67 10.90
C GLU A 276 19.91 -7.85 11.59
N GLY A 277 18.78 -7.65 10.93
CA GLY A 277 17.67 -6.88 11.46
C GLY A 277 17.89 -5.36 11.49
N ASP A 278 18.76 -4.85 10.65
CA ASP A 278 19.10 -3.42 10.53
C ASP A 278 18.35 -2.71 9.39
N CYS A 279 18.62 -1.44 9.20
CA CYS A 279 18.04 -0.65 8.11
C CYS A 279 18.45 -1.16 6.73
N TYR A 280 19.67 -1.72 6.60
CA TYR A 280 20.18 -2.23 5.33
C TYR A 280 19.46 -3.50 4.90
N ASP A 281 19.23 -4.44 5.83
CA ASP A 281 18.47 -5.66 5.55
C ASP A 281 17.02 -5.34 5.11
N ARG A 282 16.38 -4.38 5.80
CA ARG A 282 15.02 -3.94 5.42
C ARG A 282 15.01 -3.30 4.04
N TYR A 283 16.09 -2.63 3.64
CA TYR A 283 16.26 -2.10 2.29
C TYR A 283 16.35 -3.23 1.25
N ILE A 284 17.24 -4.19 1.45
CA ILE A 284 17.43 -5.33 0.54
C ILE A 284 16.14 -6.14 0.39
N ILE A 285 15.43 -6.39 1.47
CA ILE A 285 14.14 -7.10 1.44
C ILE A 285 13.13 -6.40 0.53
N ARG A 286 12.96 -5.08 0.67
CA ARG A 286 12.00 -4.35 -0.16
C ARG A 286 12.41 -4.30 -1.63
N VAL A 287 13.69 -4.26 -1.92
CA VAL A 287 14.20 -4.36 -3.29
C VAL A 287 13.87 -5.74 -3.88
N GLU A 288 14.09 -6.82 -3.12
CA GLU A 288 13.77 -8.16 -3.57
C GLU A 288 12.24 -8.38 -3.66
N GLU A 289 11.45 -7.80 -2.76
CA GLU A 289 9.99 -7.82 -2.87
C GLU A 289 9.48 -7.21 -4.17
N MET A 290 10.11 -6.15 -4.68
CA MET A 290 9.76 -5.60 -6.00
C MET A 290 10.02 -6.60 -7.12
N ARG A 291 11.08 -7.41 -7.05
CA ARG A 291 11.36 -8.48 -8.03
C ARG A 291 10.32 -9.59 -7.95
N GLN A 292 9.96 -10.01 -6.74
CA GLN A 292 8.95 -11.04 -6.52
C GLN A 292 7.55 -10.57 -6.95
N SER A 293 7.18 -9.32 -6.66
CA SER A 293 5.93 -8.71 -7.14
C SER A 293 5.87 -8.69 -8.67
N ASN A 294 6.96 -8.34 -9.33
CA ASN A 294 7.06 -8.40 -10.80
C ASN A 294 6.86 -9.82 -11.36
N ARG A 295 7.38 -10.83 -10.66
CA ARG A 295 7.18 -12.25 -10.99
C ARG A 295 5.71 -12.68 -10.84
N ILE A 296 5.04 -12.24 -9.78
CA ILE A 296 3.61 -12.48 -9.55
C ILE A 296 2.76 -11.84 -10.64
N ILE A 297 3.01 -10.55 -10.95
CA ILE A 297 2.26 -9.83 -11.98
C ILE A 297 2.34 -10.53 -13.33
N LYS A 298 3.51 -11.04 -13.75
CA LYS A 298 3.67 -11.82 -15.00
C LYS A 298 2.81 -13.07 -15.01
N GLN A 299 2.71 -13.79 -13.90
CA GLN A 299 1.87 -14.97 -13.78
C GLN A 299 0.39 -14.60 -13.90
N CYS A 300 -0.04 -13.52 -13.25
CA CYS A 300 -1.41 -13.02 -13.36
C CYS A 300 -1.77 -12.61 -14.80
N ILE A 301 -0.89 -11.91 -15.51
CA ILE A 301 -1.11 -11.53 -16.92
C ILE A 301 -1.33 -12.78 -17.79
N ASN A 302 -0.47 -13.80 -17.65
CA ASN A 302 -0.56 -15.03 -18.42
C ASN A 302 -1.89 -15.75 -18.19
N TRP A 303 -2.34 -15.80 -16.93
CA TRP A 303 -3.61 -16.41 -16.60
C TRP A 303 -4.81 -15.61 -17.13
N LEU A 304 -4.81 -14.28 -16.92
CA LEU A 304 -5.90 -13.39 -17.33
C LEU A 304 -6.15 -13.37 -18.84
N ARG A 305 -5.10 -13.51 -19.65
CA ARG A 305 -5.23 -13.60 -21.11
C ARG A 305 -5.93 -14.89 -21.57
N GLN A 306 -5.74 -15.99 -20.85
CA GLN A 306 -6.28 -17.30 -21.20
C GLN A 306 -7.69 -17.54 -20.64
N ASN A 307 -8.09 -16.78 -19.62
CA ASN A 307 -9.31 -17.01 -18.87
C ASN A 307 -10.22 -15.76 -18.85
N PRO A 308 -10.94 -15.50 -19.95
CA PRO A 308 -11.99 -14.49 -19.93
C PRO A 308 -13.15 -14.94 -19.03
N GLY A 309 -13.85 -13.99 -18.41
CA GLY A 309 -14.98 -14.34 -17.53
C GLY A 309 -15.52 -13.14 -16.76
N PRO A 310 -16.51 -13.35 -15.91
CA PRO A 310 -17.07 -12.27 -15.10
C PRO A 310 -16.05 -11.73 -14.08
N VAL A 311 -16.14 -10.44 -13.79
CA VAL A 311 -15.30 -9.77 -12.79
C VAL A 311 -16.07 -9.34 -11.56
N MET A 312 -17.37 -9.64 -11.51
CA MET A 312 -18.27 -9.31 -10.41
C MET A 312 -19.34 -10.40 -10.28
N LEU A 313 -19.78 -10.65 -9.07
CA LEU A 313 -20.88 -11.56 -8.80
C LEU A 313 -22.19 -11.08 -9.42
N GLU A 314 -23.00 -12.00 -9.91
CA GLU A 314 -24.36 -11.74 -10.40
C GLU A 314 -25.37 -11.74 -9.24
N ASP A 315 -25.25 -10.80 -8.33
CA ASP A 315 -26.20 -10.57 -7.25
C ASP A 315 -26.57 -9.08 -7.19
N HIS A 316 -27.70 -8.71 -7.77
CA HIS A 316 -28.11 -7.30 -7.87
C HIS A 316 -28.50 -6.65 -6.52
N LYS A 317 -28.51 -7.39 -5.44
CA LYS A 317 -28.61 -6.85 -4.08
C LYS A 317 -27.28 -6.35 -3.53
N LEU A 318 -26.17 -6.92 -4.05
CA LEU A 318 -24.80 -6.60 -3.64
C LEU A 318 -24.06 -5.83 -4.72
N THR A 319 -24.26 -6.19 -5.98
CA THR A 319 -23.55 -5.65 -7.14
C THR A 319 -24.48 -4.88 -8.07
N PRO A 320 -24.04 -3.77 -8.68
CA PRO A 320 -24.92 -2.98 -9.56
C PRO A 320 -25.25 -3.78 -10.83
N PRO A 321 -26.53 -3.78 -11.26
CA PRO A 321 -26.93 -4.36 -12.54
C PRO A 321 -26.31 -3.59 -13.71
N SER A 322 -26.21 -4.25 -14.87
CA SER A 322 -25.72 -3.60 -16.07
C SER A 322 -26.62 -2.45 -16.52
N ARG A 323 -26.05 -1.49 -17.25
CA ARG A 323 -26.80 -0.33 -17.76
C ARG A 323 -27.94 -0.75 -18.72
N GLU A 324 -27.77 -1.85 -19.42
CA GLU A 324 -28.79 -2.40 -20.31
C GLU A 324 -29.97 -2.98 -19.53
N HIS A 325 -29.68 -3.79 -18.50
CA HIS A 325 -30.69 -4.33 -17.60
C HIS A 325 -31.49 -3.21 -16.91
N MET A 326 -30.83 -2.17 -16.40
CA MET A 326 -31.51 -1.01 -15.79
C MET A 326 -32.50 -0.29 -16.73
N LYS A 327 -32.24 -0.31 -18.06
CA LYS A 327 -33.13 0.32 -19.05
C LYS A 327 -34.31 -0.56 -19.46
N GLY A 328 -34.14 -1.85 -19.38
CA GLY A 328 -35.13 -2.83 -19.86
C GLY A 328 -35.97 -3.49 -18.76
N ASP A 329 -35.47 -3.50 -17.52
CA ASP A 329 -36.10 -4.19 -16.41
C ASP A 329 -36.28 -3.27 -15.19
N MET A 330 -37.52 -3.22 -14.69
CA MET A 330 -37.90 -2.38 -13.55
C MET A 330 -37.24 -2.85 -12.25
N GLU A 331 -37.09 -4.16 -12.04
CA GLU A 331 -36.49 -4.71 -10.84
C GLU A 331 -35.01 -4.34 -10.75
N SER A 332 -34.28 -4.43 -11.85
CA SER A 332 -32.88 -4.00 -11.97
C SER A 332 -32.72 -2.50 -11.66
N LEU A 333 -33.64 -1.66 -12.12
CA LEU A 333 -33.61 -0.24 -11.82
C LEU A 333 -33.83 0.03 -10.32
N ILE A 334 -34.75 -0.68 -9.69
CA ILE A 334 -35.03 -0.58 -8.23
C ILE A 334 -33.79 -1.05 -7.44
N HIS A 335 -33.19 -2.17 -7.80
CA HIS A 335 -31.97 -2.67 -7.14
C HIS A 335 -30.83 -1.67 -7.25
N HIS A 336 -30.60 -1.10 -8.44
CA HIS A 336 -29.60 -0.06 -8.60
C HIS A 336 -29.87 1.15 -7.71
N PHE A 337 -31.10 1.65 -7.71
CA PHE A 337 -31.48 2.80 -6.87
C PHE A 337 -31.23 2.53 -5.38
N LYS A 338 -31.67 1.38 -4.88
CA LYS A 338 -31.48 0.99 -3.48
C LYS A 338 -30.02 0.81 -3.11
N LEU A 339 -29.25 0.17 -3.96
CA LEU A 339 -27.81 -0.05 -3.71
C LEU A 339 -27.04 1.27 -3.56
N PHE A 340 -27.36 2.29 -4.34
CA PHE A 340 -26.68 3.58 -4.29
C PHE A 340 -27.23 4.55 -3.24
N THR A 341 -28.48 4.41 -2.83
CA THR A 341 -29.11 5.26 -1.81
C THR A 341 -29.00 4.67 -0.40
N GLU A 342 -29.34 3.39 -0.24
CA GLU A 342 -29.43 2.70 1.04
C GLU A 342 -28.20 1.80 1.28
N GLY A 343 -27.63 1.24 0.22
CA GLY A 343 -26.58 0.22 0.30
C GLY A 343 -27.15 -1.18 0.59
N PHE A 344 -26.27 -2.12 0.86
CA PHE A 344 -26.60 -3.48 1.27
C PHE A 344 -26.47 -3.64 2.79
N THR A 345 -27.11 -4.68 3.35
CA THR A 345 -26.99 -5.05 4.76
C THR A 345 -26.07 -6.24 4.93
N LEU A 346 -25.33 -6.29 6.02
CA LEU A 346 -24.56 -7.46 6.43
C LEU A 346 -25.29 -8.26 7.51
N PRO A 347 -25.13 -9.59 7.55
CA PRO A 347 -25.64 -10.37 8.68
C PRO A 347 -24.96 -9.93 9.98
N LYS A 348 -25.64 -10.15 11.12
CA LYS A 348 -25.03 -9.92 12.44
C LYS A 348 -23.84 -10.83 12.64
N GLY A 349 -22.75 -10.25 13.07
CA GLY A 349 -21.51 -10.98 13.32
C GLY A 349 -20.30 -10.06 13.40
N GLU A 350 -19.18 -10.67 13.63
CA GLU A 350 -17.89 -10.00 13.67
C GLU A 350 -16.87 -10.78 12.85
N VAL A 351 -15.91 -10.08 12.28
CA VAL A 351 -14.84 -10.66 11.48
C VAL A 351 -13.56 -9.88 11.62
N TYR A 352 -12.44 -10.61 11.67
CA TYR A 352 -11.10 -10.08 11.48
C TYR A 352 -10.55 -10.61 10.17
N THR A 353 -10.08 -9.73 9.31
CA THR A 353 -9.37 -10.06 8.08
C THR A 353 -8.08 -9.28 7.99
N ALA A 354 -7.03 -9.96 7.58
CA ALA A 354 -5.71 -9.38 7.40
C ALA A 354 -5.19 -9.69 6.02
N ILE A 355 -4.41 -8.76 5.47
CA ILE A 355 -3.68 -8.92 4.21
C ILE A 355 -2.22 -8.55 4.40
N GLU A 356 -1.36 -9.08 3.53
CA GLU A 356 0.04 -8.67 3.45
C GLU A 356 0.14 -7.36 2.65
N HIS A 357 0.05 -6.26 3.37
CA HIS A 357 0.23 -4.93 2.83
C HIS A 357 1.73 -4.63 2.61
N PRO A 358 2.13 -3.74 1.70
CA PRO A 358 3.55 -3.42 1.47
C PRO A 358 4.33 -3.01 2.73
N LYS A 359 3.66 -2.42 3.71
CA LYS A 359 4.27 -1.98 4.97
C LYS A 359 4.21 -3.05 6.08
N GLY A 360 3.40 -4.09 5.91
CA GLY A 360 3.20 -5.16 6.86
C GLY A 360 1.74 -5.63 6.92
N GLU A 361 1.32 -6.25 8.00
CA GLU A 361 -0.05 -6.71 8.15
C GLU A 361 -1.02 -5.53 8.30
N PHE A 362 -1.83 -5.32 7.30
CA PHE A 362 -3.00 -4.43 7.38
C PHE A 362 -4.25 -5.27 7.63
N ALA A 363 -5.02 -4.92 8.66
CA ALA A 363 -6.21 -5.68 8.98
C ALA A 363 -7.39 -4.79 9.35
N THR A 364 -8.58 -5.33 9.10
CA THR A 364 -9.85 -4.74 9.51
C THR A 364 -10.60 -5.69 10.43
N TYR A 365 -11.03 -5.17 11.57
CA TYR A 365 -11.98 -5.83 12.45
C TYR A 365 -13.33 -5.12 12.31
N LEU A 366 -14.32 -5.85 11.82
CA LEU A 366 -15.63 -5.35 11.48
C LEU A 366 -16.69 -6.06 12.30
N VAL A 367 -17.57 -5.27 12.93
CA VAL A 367 -18.74 -5.76 13.65
C VAL A 367 -20.00 -5.23 12.95
N SER A 368 -20.93 -6.12 12.64
CA SER A 368 -22.24 -5.81 12.07
C SER A 368 -23.37 -6.18 13.04
N ASP A 369 -24.34 -5.31 13.21
CA ASP A 369 -25.58 -5.54 13.95
C ASP A 369 -26.77 -5.96 13.06
N GLY A 370 -26.53 -6.13 11.75
CA GLY A 370 -27.53 -6.42 10.75
C GLY A 370 -28.00 -5.19 9.97
N ALA A 371 -27.44 -4.01 10.25
CA ALA A 371 -27.76 -2.78 9.53
C ALA A 371 -26.96 -2.66 8.21
N ASN A 372 -27.21 -1.56 7.48
CA ASN A 372 -26.50 -1.23 6.23
C ASN A 372 -25.20 -0.46 6.45
N LYS A 373 -24.74 -0.35 7.68
CA LYS A 373 -23.52 0.35 8.08
C LYS A 373 -22.80 -0.39 9.20
N PRO A 374 -21.47 -0.23 9.36
CA PRO A 374 -20.76 -0.86 10.45
C PRO A 374 -21.27 -0.42 11.83
N TYR A 375 -21.48 -1.37 12.73
CA TYR A 375 -21.65 -1.07 14.15
C TYR A 375 -20.32 -0.63 14.76
N ARG A 376 -19.23 -1.35 14.39
CA ARG A 376 -17.85 -1.00 14.75
C ARG A 376 -16.91 -1.37 13.63
N LEU A 377 -16.02 -0.45 13.29
CA LEU A 377 -14.87 -0.71 12.43
C LEU A 377 -13.60 -0.35 13.18
N LYS A 378 -12.66 -1.30 13.26
CA LYS A 378 -11.32 -1.09 13.78
C LYS A 378 -10.30 -1.41 12.69
N ILE A 379 -9.34 -0.54 12.51
CA ILE A 379 -8.26 -0.69 11.53
C ILE A 379 -6.97 -0.97 12.27
N ARG A 380 -6.32 -2.08 11.94
CA ARG A 380 -4.95 -2.37 12.36
C ARG A 380 -4.02 -1.88 11.27
N ALA A 381 -3.34 -0.77 11.55
CA ALA A 381 -2.33 -0.21 10.67
C ALA A 381 -0.95 -0.73 11.07
N PRO A 382 -0.14 -1.28 10.17
CA PRO A 382 1.21 -1.77 10.50
C PRO A 382 2.11 -0.65 11.03
N GLY A 383 2.07 0.53 10.42
CA GLY A 383 2.88 1.67 10.81
C GLY A 383 2.67 2.16 12.24
N PHE A 384 1.48 1.94 12.83
CA PHE A 384 1.22 2.31 14.22
C PHE A 384 2.07 1.51 15.21
N ALA A 385 2.18 0.19 15.02
CA ALA A 385 3.03 -0.66 15.85
C ALA A 385 4.53 -0.39 15.60
N HIS A 386 4.90 -0.19 14.32
CA HIS A 386 6.29 0.11 13.97
C HIS A 386 6.76 1.43 14.58
N LEU A 387 5.94 2.49 14.52
CA LEU A 387 6.29 3.80 15.09
C LEU A 387 6.38 3.76 16.63
N ALA A 388 5.60 2.90 17.30
CA ALA A 388 5.69 2.73 18.75
C ALA A 388 7.07 2.20 19.21
N ALA A 389 7.83 1.57 18.32
CA ALA A 389 9.18 1.09 18.59
C ALA A 389 10.26 2.17 18.41
N MET A 390 9.90 3.40 18.04
CA MET A 390 10.82 4.48 17.71
C MET A 390 11.86 4.75 18.79
N ASP A 391 11.46 4.74 20.06
CA ASP A 391 12.36 4.95 21.19
C ASP A 391 13.48 3.89 21.23
N GLU A 392 13.10 2.63 21.14
CA GLU A 392 14.06 1.52 21.17
C GLU A 392 14.99 1.50 19.95
N MET A 393 14.43 1.81 18.78
CA MET A 393 15.17 1.79 17.51
C MET A 393 16.14 2.96 17.35
N THR A 394 15.96 4.06 18.09
CA THR A 394 16.82 5.26 18.01
C THR A 394 17.75 5.43 19.18
N LYS A 395 17.46 4.78 20.32
CA LYS A 395 18.25 4.92 21.53
C LYS A 395 19.72 4.56 21.31
N GLY A 396 20.62 5.44 21.74
CA GLY A 396 22.07 5.27 21.57
C GLY A 396 22.60 5.61 20.19
N HIS A 397 21.75 5.92 19.23
CA HIS A 397 22.12 6.43 17.90
C HIS A 397 22.25 7.95 17.88
N MET A 398 22.81 8.49 16.82
CA MET A 398 22.96 9.92 16.64
C MET A 398 21.67 10.57 16.07
N LEU A 399 21.52 11.88 16.29
CA LEU A 399 20.41 12.64 15.69
C LEU A 399 20.29 12.44 14.18
N SER A 400 21.41 12.34 13.50
CA SER A 400 21.44 12.05 12.05
C SER A 400 20.81 10.71 11.68
N ASP A 401 20.82 9.71 12.58
CA ASP A 401 20.28 8.37 12.31
C ASP A 401 18.77 8.30 12.47
N VAL A 402 18.16 9.26 13.20
CA VAL A 402 16.68 9.37 13.33
C VAL A 402 16.01 9.35 11.97
N VAL A 403 16.57 10.08 11.01
CA VAL A 403 16.03 10.18 9.65
C VAL A 403 16.05 8.81 8.96
N ALA A 404 17.15 8.07 9.09
CA ALA A 404 17.27 6.72 8.54
C ALA A 404 16.30 5.74 9.22
N VAL A 405 16.09 5.87 10.54
CA VAL A 405 15.16 5.02 11.30
C VAL A 405 13.72 5.31 10.92
N ILE A 406 13.31 6.57 10.80
CA ILE A 406 11.95 6.92 10.32
C ILE A 406 11.75 6.38 8.89
N GLY A 407 12.72 6.59 8.00
CA GLY A 407 12.67 6.12 6.63
C GLY A 407 12.55 4.61 6.51
N THR A 408 13.31 3.84 7.31
CA THR A 408 13.26 2.36 7.27
C THR A 408 11.93 1.78 7.72
N MET A 409 11.17 2.48 8.58
CA MET A 409 9.85 2.05 9.02
C MET A 409 8.79 2.14 7.94
N ASP A 410 9.00 2.95 6.90
CA ASP A 410 8.04 3.23 5.82
C ASP A 410 6.67 3.64 6.36
N VAL A 411 6.64 4.66 7.21
CA VAL A 411 5.43 5.12 7.88
C VAL A 411 4.62 6.10 7.04
N VAL A 412 3.30 5.93 7.04
CA VAL A 412 2.34 6.89 6.47
C VAL A 412 1.32 7.28 7.53
N PHE A 413 1.25 8.56 7.84
CA PHE A 413 0.46 9.03 8.97
C PHE A 413 -1.05 8.98 8.74
N GLY A 414 -1.49 8.85 7.49
CA GLY A 414 -2.90 8.62 7.20
C GLY A 414 -3.45 7.32 7.79
N GLU A 415 -2.64 6.24 7.83
CA GLU A 415 -3.01 4.98 8.47
C GLU A 415 -2.71 4.96 9.97
N ILE A 416 -1.66 5.65 10.41
CA ILE A 416 -1.26 5.71 11.82
C ILE A 416 -2.29 6.48 12.63
N ASP A 417 -2.69 7.64 12.17
CA ASP A 417 -3.61 8.55 12.87
C ASP A 417 -5.09 8.15 12.65
N ARG A 418 -5.43 7.52 11.52
CA ARG A 418 -6.77 7.03 11.11
C ARG A 418 -7.89 8.04 11.11
#